data_c8e17fb22bef2843d78ddaa1b8a69387
#
_entry.id   c8e17fb22bef2843d78ddaa1b8a69387
#
_cell.length_a   1.000
_cell.length_b   1.000
_cell.length_c   1.000
_cell.angle_alpha   90.00
_cell.angle_beta   90.00
_cell.angle_gamma   90.00
#
_symmetry.space_group_name_H-M   'P 1'
#
loop_
_entity.id
_entity.type
_entity.pdbx_description
1 polymer ?
#
loop_
_entity_poly.entity_id
_entity_poly.type
_entity_poly.pdbx_seq_one_letter_code
_entity_poly.pdbx_strand_id
1 'polypeptide(L)'
;MHQLRVWAPKAKTVGVKIENTVHALKKASSGWWQAGVPGANSGTEYAFVIDGSEPALPDPRSAWQPHGVHGPSRIVDHAAFKWTDEQWQAPPLPSAIIYELHIGTFTPQGTFDAAQNHLVYLRDLGITHVELMPVNAFPGNRGWGYDGVDLFAPHEAYGGPEALKRFVNACHEHGLAVLLDVVYNHLGPSGNYLAKFGPYFTHLHNTPWGDAVNLEDAGSYEVRRFFCDNAIMWLRDYHFDGLRLDAVHAYMDRSAIHFMEQLSTEVRALEAETGKHYVVIAESDLNDPRFVKPPEAGGYGMDAQWSDDFHHALVTVLTRDRSGYYSDFGSIADLAKSLKSVFVYDGIYAPHRDRIQGRPIEGLPACRFLGYAQNHDQVGNRAKGERLSHLVNAGRAKLAAAVVFTAPFVPMIFQGEEWAASSPFQYFTNHEAELGKLVSEGRKKEFAAFGWNPDEIPDPQDEQTFLRSKLNWDEQPQQPHAEMLAWYRKLIELRKAYPDLTDGSLEELHVEYNEEEKWLVMRRGSIEVTVNLGSHLLKRHVSTMAIMLLASDDSVKLEHVSLIVPQDTVAILKIE
;
A
#
# COMPACT_ATOMS: atom_id res chain seq x y z
N MET A 1 3.39 -15.99 35.10
CA MET A 1 2.40 -16.94 34.57
C MET A 1 1.66 -16.20 33.44
N HIS A 2 1.88 -16.61 32.23
CA HIS A 2 1.22 -16.00 31.07
C HIS A 2 -0.21 -16.52 30.96
N GLN A 3 -1.16 -15.63 30.64
CA GLN A 3 -2.56 -16.01 30.41
C GLN A 3 -2.78 -16.30 28.94
N LEU A 4 -2.99 -17.56 28.58
CA LEU A 4 -3.36 -17.96 27.23
C LEU A 4 -4.89 -17.96 27.10
N ARG A 5 -5.39 -17.36 26.01
CA ARG A 5 -6.82 -17.21 25.74
C ARG A 5 -7.12 -17.37 24.26
N VAL A 6 -8.27 -17.95 23.95
CA VAL A 6 -8.73 -18.08 22.56
C VAL A 6 -10.25 -17.97 22.49
N TRP A 7 -10.74 -17.35 21.43
CA TRP A 7 -12.18 -17.30 21.14
C TRP A 7 -12.60 -18.52 20.32
N ALA A 8 -13.43 -19.38 20.92
CA ALA A 8 -13.96 -20.59 20.30
C ALA A 8 -15.38 -20.84 20.80
N PRO A 9 -16.39 -20.04 20.36
CA PRO A 9 -17.72 -20.02 20.95
C PRO A 9 -18.50 -21.34 20.81
N LYS A 10 -18.19 -22.12 19.77
CA LYS A 10 -18.87 -23.39 19.46
C LYS A 10 -18.15 -24.60 20.08
N ALA A 11 -16.96 -24.44 20.63
CA ALA A 11 -16.18 -25.51 21.22
C ALA A 11 -16.84 -26.05 22.50
N LYS A 12 -16.76 -27.35 22.69
CA LYS A 12 -17.17 -28.05 23.93
C LYS A 12 -16.04 -28.12 24.94
N THR A 13 -14.82 -28.29 24.45
CA THR A 13 -13.59 -28.31 25.25
C THR A 13 -12.47 -27.59 24.49
N VAL A 14 -11.64 -26.86 25.21
CA VAL A 14 -10.42 -26.24 24.64
C VAL A 14 -9.25 -26.56 25.58
N GLY A 15 -8.16 -26.99 24.97
CA GLY A 15 -6.87 -27.18 25.65
C GLY A 15 -5.79 -26.35 24.95
N VAL A 16 -4.71 -26.07 25.65
CA VAL A 16 -3.47 -25.55 25.09
C VAL A 16 -2.37 -26.58 25.27
N LYS A 17 -1.74 -26.96 24.17
CA LYS A 17 -0.61 -27.89 24.14
C LYS A 17 0.69 -27.08 24.22
N ILE A 18 1.49 -27.38 25.22
CA ILE A 18 2.86 -26.89 25.40
C ILE A 18 3.73 -28.12 25.46
N GLU A 19 4.71 -28.23 24.57
CA GLU A 19 5.49 -29.46 24.39
C GLU A 19 4.57 -30.70 24.23
N ASN A 20 4.63 -31.67 25.17
CA ASN A 20 3.81 -32.88 25.15
C ASN A 20 2.61 -32.84 26.14
N THR A 21 2.38 -31.67 26.78
CA THR A 21 1.34 -31.56 27.81
C THR A 21 0.20 -30.67 27.30
N VAL A 22 -1.04 -31.19 27.47
CA VAL A 22 -2.25 -30.40 27.17
C VAL A 22 -2.83 -29.88 28.49
N HIS A 23 -2.91 -28.55 28.60
CA HIS A 23 -3.53 -27.86 29.73
C HIS A 23 -4.96 -27.45 29.35
N ALA A 24 -5.95 -27.90 30.15
CA ALA A 24 -7.34 -27.55 29.90
C ALA A 24 -7.61 -26.07 30.19
N LEU A 25 -8.29 -25.38 29.25
CA LEU A 25 -8.76 -24.04 29.44
C LEU A 25 -10.15 -24.03 30.08
N LYS A 26 -10.43 -22.95 30.81
CA LYS A 26 -11.75 -22.70 31.40
C LYS A 26 -12.55 -21.77 30.47
N LYS A 27 -13.83 -22.12 30.31
CA LYS A 27 -14.75 -21.29 29.56
C LYS A 27 -15.00 -19.97 30.32
N ALA A 28 -14.86 -18.86 29.60
CA ALA A 28 -15.17 -17.50 30.05
C ALA A 28 -16.42 -16.98 29.35
N SER A 29 -16.74 -15.68 29.50
CA SER A 29 -17.87 -15.04 28.84
C SER A 29 -17.68 -14.99 27.32
N SER A 30 -18.76 -14.82 26.58
CA SER A 30 -18.78 -14.52 25.14
C SER A 30 -18.05 -15.53 24.24
N GLY A 31 -17.92 -16.78 24.70
CA GLY A 31 -17.28 -17.86 23.92
C GLY A 31 -15.75 -17.89 24.01
N TRP A 32 -15.16 -17.10 24.89
CA TRP A 32 -13.73 -17.17 25.20
C TRP A 32 -13.39 -18.35 26.11
N TRP A 33 -12.15 -18.82 25.94
CA TRP A 33 -11.52 -19.84 26.79
C TRP A 33 -10.16 -19.33 27.25
N GLN A 34 -9.79 -19.60 28.52
CA GLN A 34 -8.55 -19.07 29.07
C GLN A 34 -7.98 -19.91 30.19
N ALA A 35 -6.67 -19.88 30.35
CA ALA A 35 -5.95 -20.43 31.49
C ALA A 35 -4.64 -19.67 31.74
N GLY A 36 -4.28 -19.52 33.00
CA GLY A 36 -2.91 -19.21 33.39
C GLY A 36 -2.09 -20.50 33.37
N VAL A 37 -1.12 -20.63 32.52
CA VAL A 37 -0.31 -21.83 32.37
C VAL A 37 1.03 -21.64 33.08
N PRO A 38 1.35 -22.47 34.12
CA PRO A 38 2.64 -22.40 34.78
C PRO A 38 3.78 -22.69 33.80
N GLY A 39 4.84 -21.89 33.85
CA GLY A 39 6.01 -22.04 32.96
C GLY A 39 5.86 -21.44 31.59
N ALA A 40 4.67 -21.01 31.15
CA ALA A 40 4.51 -20.27 29.92
C ALA A 40 5.03 -18.83 30.09
N ASN A 41 6.04 -18.47 29.29
CA ASN A 41 6.71 -17.18 29.30
C ASN A 41 7.03 -16.78 27.85
N SER A 42 7.59 -15.61 27.63
CA SER A 42 8.14 -15.21 26.32
C SER A 42 9.07 -16.30 25.76
N GLY A 43 8.90 -16.64 24.50
CA GLY A 43 9.63 -17.72 23.82
C GLY A 43 8.99 -19.11 23.93
N THR A 44 8.00 -19.32 24.81
CA THR A 44 7.29 -20.62 24.91
C THR A 44 6.44 -20.84 23.67
N GLU A 45 6.55 -22.04 23.08
CA GLU A 45 5.72 -22.49 21.96
C GLU A 45 4.45 -23.18 22.48
N TYR A 46 3.34 -22.90 21.79
CA TYR A 46 2.03 -23.45 22.15
C TYR A 46 1.11 -23.58 20.94
N ALA A 47 0.12 -24.44 21.05
CA ALA A 47 -0.96 -24.58 20.09
C ALA A 47 -2.26 -24.94 20.76
N PHE A 48 -3.41 -24.66 20.19
CA PHE A 48 -4.72 -24.96 20.75
C PHE A 48 -5.25 -26.30 20.26
N VAL A 49 -5.91 -27.04 21.19
CA VAL A 49 -6.62 -28.28 20.91
C VAL A 49 -8.11 -28.01 21.11
N ILE A 50 -8.87 -28.02 20.02
CA ILE A 50 -10.31 -27.76 20.00
C ILE A 50 -11.05 -29.09 19.94
N ASP A 51 -11.88 -29.39 20.93
CA ASP A 51 -12.68 -30.61 21.02
C ASP A 51 -11.86 -31.93 20.84
N GLY A 52 -10.61 -31.92 21.30
CA GLY A 52 -9.70 -33.06 21.19
C GLY A 52 -9.11 -33.25 19.78
N SER A 53 -9.15 -32.22 18.92
CA SER A 53 -8.60 -32.28 17.55
C SER A 53 -7.09 -32.54 17.53
N GLU A 54 -6.65 -33.34 16.59
CA GLU A 54 -5.24 -33.50 16.20
C GLU A 54 -5.11 -33.21 14.68
N PRO A 55 -4.08 -32.50 14.23
CA PRO A 55 -3.07 -31.83 15.07
C PRO A 55 -3.64 -30.63 15.85
N ALA A 56 -2.89 -30.20 16.89
CA ALA A 56 -3.16 -28.93 17.55
C ALA A 56 -2.96 -27.76 16.58
N LEU A 57 -3.76 -26.71 16.74
CA LEU A 57 -3.85 -25.59 15.81
C LEU A 57 -3.09 -24.35 16.32
N PRO A 58 -2.46 -23.55 15.45
CA PRO A 58 -1.90 -22.27 15.84
C PRO A 58 -2.97 -21.34 16.43
N ASP A 59 -2.53 -20.38 17.24
CA ASP A 59 -3.41 -19.36 17.80
C ASP A 59 -3.85 -18.38 16.70
N PRO A 60 -5.15 -18.11 16.52
CA PRO A 60 -5.60 -17.03 15.63
C PRO A 60 -4.95 -15.66 15.87
N ARG A 61 -4.50 -15.42 17.12
CA ARG A 61 -3.80 -14.19 17.52
C ARG A 61 -2.32 -14.43 17.81
N SER A 62 -1.72 -15.38 17.12
CA SER A 62 -0.30 -15.71 17.27
C SER A 62 0.57 -14.49 17.04
N ALA A 63 1.39 -14.14 18.03
CA ALA A 63 2.34 -13.03 17.91
C ALA A 63 3.62 -13.41 17.14
N TRP A 64 3.88 -14.71 16.96
CA TRP A 64 5.04 -15.21 16.21
C TRP A 64 4.81 -16.65 15.73
N GLN A 65 5.11 -16.90 14.45
CA GLN A 65 5.02 -18.21 13.79
C GLN A 65 6.42 -18.66 13.30
N PRO A 66 7.30 -19.10 14.22
CA PRO A 66 8.71 -19.38 13.88
C PRO A 66 8.90 -20.62 12.98
N HIS A 67 7.86 -21.47 12.89
CA HIS A 67 7.88 -22.69 12.07
C HIS A 67 6.88 -22.63 10.90
N GLY A 68 6.49 -21.41 10.50
CA GLY A 68 5.50 -21.19 9.45
C GLY A 68 4.04 -21.37 9.94
N VAL A 69 3.11 -21.11 9.04
CA VAL A 69 1.66 -20.99 9.33
C VAL A 69 0.97 -22.25 9.84
N HIS A 70 1.60 -23.40 9.76
CA HIS A 70 1.09 -24.67 10.28
C HIS A 70 1.73 -25.08 11.62
N GLY A 71 2.77 -24.36 12.03
CA GLY A 71 3.51 -24.65 13.26
C GLY A 71 2.86 -24.11 14.53
N PRO A 72 3.42 -24.43 15.70
CA PRO A 72 2.98 -23.83 16.95
C PRO A 72 3.28 -22.33 16.98
N SER A 73 2.41 -21.61 17.66
CA SER A 73 2.59 -20.19 17.97
C SER A 73 3.63 -20.00 19.05
N ARG A 74 4.33 -18.88 19.08
CA ARG A 74 5.31 -18.52 20.12
C ARG A 74 4.89 -17.26 20.85
N ILE A 75 4.97 -17.27 22.17
CA ILE A 75 4.67 -16.12 23.02
C ILE A 75 5.71 -15.04 22.82
N VAL A 76 5.28 -13.81 22.58
CA VAL A 76 6.10 -12.61 22.50
C VAL A 76 5.73 -11.67 23.64
N ASP A 77 6.73 -11.16 24.35
CA ASP A 77 6.57 -10.07 25.30
C ASP A 77 6.88 -8.74 24.59
N HIS A 78 5.83 -8.04 24.17
CA HIS A 78 5.98 -6.76 23.46
C HIS A 78 6.62 -5.69 24.33
N ALA A 79 6.47 -5.74 25.66
CA ALA A 79 7.03 -4.78 26.61
C ALA A 79 8.55 -4.97 26.85
N ALA A 80 9.11 -6.11 26.45
CA ALA A 80 10.54 -6.38 26.61
C ALA A 80 11.42 -5.57 25.65
N PHE A 81 10.87 -5.12 24.50
CA PHE A 81 11.61 -4.31 23.54
C PHE A 81 11.79 -2.87 24.07
N LYS A 82 13.01 -2.36 23.96
CA LYS A 82 13.33 -1.01 24.41
C LYS A 82 13.30 -0.06 23.23
N TRP A 83 12.22 0.67 23.12
CA TRP A 83 12.07 1.73 22.15
C TRP A 83 12.94 2.95 22.51
N THR A 84 13.43 3.64 21.48
CA THR A 84 14.19 4.91 21.62
C THR A 84 13.43 6.10 21.03
N ASP A 85 12.19 5.89 20.65
CA ASP A 85 11.32 6.81 19.90
C ASP A 85 10.26 7.52 20.75
N GLU A 86 10.48 7.68 22.05
CA GLU A 86 9.51 8.33 22.97
C GLU A 86 9.13 9.75 22.56
N GLN A 87 10.05 10.48 21.91
CA GLN A 87 9.82 11.85 21.44
C GLN A 87 9.42 11.92 19.94
N TRP A 88 9.27 10.76 19.32
CA TRP A 88 8.93 10.69 17.92
C TRP A 88 7.52 11.19 17.64
N GLN A 89 7.40 12.04 16.60
CA GLN A 89 6.15 12.46 16.00
C GLN A 89 6.28 12.35 14.48
N ALA A 90 5.36 11.64 13.85
CA ALA A 90 5.34 11.49 12.40
C ALA A 90 5.10 12.85 11.70
N PRO A 91 5.76 13.12 10.57
CA PRO A 91 5.43 14.27 9.74
C PRO A 91 3.96 14.21 9.28
N PRO A 92 3.28 15.37 9.14
CA PRO A 92 1.87 15.39 8.74
C PRO A 92 1.68 14.89 7.29
N LEU A 93 0.61 14.12 7.06
CA LEU A 93 0.30 13.51 5.76
C LEU A 93 0.27 14.50 4.57
N PRO A 94 -0.26 15.74 4.66
CA PRO A 94 -0.24 16.66 3.52
C PRO A 94 1.16 16.99 2.98
N SER A 95 2.19 16.91 3.83
CA SER A 95 3.59 17.11 3.42
C SER A 95 4.34 15.81 3.15
N ALA A 96 3.66 14.67 3.23
CA ALA A 96 4.28 13.37 3.06
C ALA A 96 4.80 13.16 1.63
N ILE A 97 5.88 12.39 1.56
CA ILE A 97 6.40 11.73 0.37
C ILE A 97 6.56 10.28 0.77
N ILE A 98 5.69 9.43 0.21
CA ILE A 98 5.57 8.03 0.61
C ILE A 98 6.42 7.16 -0.32
N TYR A 99 7.13 6.21 0.26
CA TYR A 99 7.92 5.22 -0.45
C TYR A 99 7.40 3.83 -0.12
N GLU A 100 6.68 3.23 -1.06
CA GLU A 100 6.16 1.87 -0.94
C GLU A 100 7.26 0.85 -1.22
N LEU A 101 7.43 -0.14 -0.34
CA LEU A 101 8.43 -1.19 -0.53
C LEU A 101 7.96 -2.57 -0.03
N HIS A 102 8.51 -3.60 -0.67
CA HIS A 102 8.36 -5.00 -0.31
C HIS A 102 9.65 -5.51 0.36
N ILE A 103 9.61 -5.87 1.63
CA ILE A 103 10.80 -6.28 2.40
C ILE A 103 11.59 -7.39 1.70
N GLY A 104 10.91 -8.41 1.17
CA GLY A 104 11.57 -9.57 0.54
C GLY A 104 12.37 -9.25 -0.73
N THR A 105 12.06 -8.13 -1.43
CA THR A 105 12.71 -7.74 -2.69
C THR A 105 13.47 -6.42 -2.62
N PHE A 106 13.33 -5.66 -1.54
CA PHE A 106 14.00 -4.38 -1.37
C PHE A 106 15.53 -4.52 -1.32
N THR A 107 16.01 -5.59 -0.67
CA THR A 107 17.45 -5.91 -0.59
C THR A 107 17.73 -7.33 -1.07
N PRO A 108 18.98 -7.66 -1.42
CA PRO A 108 19.35 -9.04 -1.75
C PRO A 108 19.00 -10.06 -0.67
N GLN A 109 19.13 -9.69 0.63
CA GLN A 109 18.80 -10.55 1.76
C GLN A 109 17.29 -10.69 1.97
N GLY A 110 16.52 -9.63 1.73
CA GLY A 110 15.07 -9.60 1.89
C GLY A 110 14.60 -9.67 3.34
N THR A 111 15.28 -8.97 4.24
CA THR A 111 14.97 -8.94 5.68
C THR A 111 14.87 -7.51 6.22
N PHE A 112 14.18 -7.33 7.36
CA PHE A 112 14.10 -6.05 8.04
C PHE A 112 15.48 -5.49 8.39
N ASP A 113 16.38 -6.32 8.91
CA ASP A 113 17.73 -5.90 9.30
C ASP A 113 18.57 -5.45 8.08
N ALA A 114 18.38 -6.08 6.92
CA ALA A 114 19.05 -5.64 5.69
C ALA A 114 18.44 -4.33 5.14
N ALA A 115 17.12 -4.15 5.24
CA ALA A 115 16.45 -2.94 4.82
C ALA A 115 16.89 -1.70 5.61
N GLN A 116 17.25 -1.85 6.90
CA GLN A 116 17.78 -0.76 7.73
C GLN A 116 19.02 -0.10 7.13
N ASN A 117 19.85 -0.82 6.39
CA ASN A 117 21.05 -0.27 5.76
C ASN A 117 20.77 0.79 4.69
N HIS A 118 19.50 0.89 4.24
CA HIS A 118 19.08 1.84 3.21
C HIS A 118 18.25 3.02 3.76
N LEU A 119 18.04 3.12 5.08
CA LEU A 119 17.25 4.20 5.67
C LEU A 119 17.90 5.57 5.50
N VAL A 120 19.22 5.64 5.60
CA VAL A 120 19.98 6.88 5.32
C VAL A 120 19.75 7.33 3.87
N TYR A 121 19.77 6.39 2.92
CA TYR A 121 19.48 6.70 1.53
C TYR A 121 18.07 7.25 1.34
N LEU A 122 17.04 6.63 1.92
CA LEU A 122 15.65 7.10 1.83
C LEU A 122 15.47 8.49 2.45
N ARG A 123 16.07 8.73 3.63
CA ARG A 123 16.10 10.05 4.25
C ARG A 123 16.75 11.10 3.33
N ASP A 124 17.94 10.79 2.79
CA ASP A 124 18.72 11.70 1.97
C ASP A 124 18.11 11.90 0.57
N LEU A 125 17.31 10.96 0.09
CA LEU A 125 16.42 11.14 -1.06
C LEU A 125 15.31 12.14 -0.75
N GLY A 126 14.92 12.23 0.53
CA GLY A 126 13.89 13.14 1.02
C GLY A 126 12.54 12.50 1.26
N ILE A 127 12.49 11.17 1.33
CA ILE A 127 11.31 10.42 1.78
C ILE A 127 10.95 10.81 3.21
N THR A 128 9.68 10.81 3.53
CA THR A 128 9.16 11.11 4.87
C THR A 128 8.43 9.92 5.49
N HIS A 129 7.82 9.08 4.65
CA HIS A 129 7.07 7.91 5.08
C HIS A 129 7.50 6.70 4.26
N VAL A 130 7.73 5.59 4.93
CA VAL A 130 7.95 4.28 4.31
C VAL A 130 6.68 3.48 4.48
N GLU A 131 6.09 3.00 3.38
CA GLU A 131 4.93 2.11 3.40
C GLU A 131 5.39 0.68 3.11
N LEU A 132 5.22 -0.21 4.09
CA LEU A 132 5.56 -1.62 3.94
C LEU A 132 4.36 -2.37 3.34
N MET A 133 4.57 -3.10 2.26
CA MET A 133 3.65 -4.15 1.83
C MET A 133 3.43 -5.15 2.97
N PRO A 134 2.35 -5.96 2.96
CA PRO A 134 1.98 -6.78 4.11
C PRO A 134 3.12 -7.67 4.63
N VAL A 135 3.32 -7.65 5.95
CA VAL A 135 4.43 -8.36 6.62
C VAL A 135 3.96 -9.51 7.51
N ASN A 136 2.67 -9.74 7.62
CA ASN A 136 2.11 -10.82 8.43
C ASN A 136 2.43 -12.20 7.84
N ALA A 137 2.42 -13.24 8.69
CA ALA A 137 2.83 -14.58 8.29
C ALA A 137 1.93 -15.18 7.21
N PHE A 138 2.54 -15.64 6.15
CA PHE A 138 1.96 -16.30 4.99
C PHE A 138 2.69 -17.65 4.71
N PRO A 139 2.14 -18.53 3.85
CA PRO A 139 2.76 -19.82 3.51
C PRO A 139 4.11 -19.65 2.80
N GLY A 140 5.06 -20.50 3.15
CA GLY A 140 6.39 -20.51 2.52
C GLY A 140 7.31 -19.41 3.02
N ASN A 141 8.26 -18.99 2.17
CA ASN A 141 9.30 -18.01 2.53
C ASN A 141 9.38 -16.81 1.57
N ARG A 142 8.50 -16.75 0.58
CA ARG A 142 8.39 -15.66 -0.41
C ARG A 142 6.95 -15.49 -0.87
N GLY A 143 6.49 -14.28 -0.93
CA GLY A 143 5.16 -13.87 -1.35
C GLY A 143 5.02 -12.37 -1.20
N TRP A 144 4.02 -11.78 -1.83
CA TRP A 144 3.72 -10.36 -1.67
C TRP A 144 3.19 -9.99 -0.28
N GLY A 145 2.67 -11.01 0.46
CA GLY A 145 2.10 -10.82 1.80
C GLY A 145 0.57 -10.81 1.83
N TYR A 146 -0.11 -10.78 0.69
CA TYR A 146 -1.59 -10.76 0.62
C TYR A 146 -2.25 -12.13 0.87
N ASP A 147 -1.47 -13.20 0.93
CA ASP A 147 -1.90 -14.55 1.36
C ASP A 147 -1.71 -14.80 2.87
N GLY A 148 -1.66 -13.74 3.66
CA GLY A 148 -1.44 -13.83 5.10
C GLY A 148 -2.59 -14.52 5.85
N VAL A 149 -2.24 -15.28 6.90
CA VAL A 149 -3.21 -16.05 7.70
C VAL A 149 -3.05 -15.84 9.20
N ASP A 150 -1.86 -15.49 9.66
CA ASP A 150 -1.59 -15.15 11.07
C ASP A 150 -1.31 -13.64 11.17
N LEU A 151 -2.37 -12.84 11.20
CA LEU A 151 -2.31 -11.39 11.03
C LEU A 151 -1.54 -10.66 12.15
N PHE A 152 -1.38 -11.29 13.32
CA PHE A 152 -0.66 -10.71 14.46
C PHE A 152 0.83 -11.04 14.46
N ALA A 153 1.28 -11.93 13.57
CA ALA A 153 2.66 -12.42 13.53
C ALA A 153 3.42 -11.83 12.34
N PRO A 154 4.49 -11.06 12.53
CA PRO A 154 5.43 -10.74 11.47
C PRO A 154 6.06 -12.00 10.88
N HIS A 155 6.22 -12.03 9.56
CA HIS A 155 6.72 -13.19 8.83
C HIS A 155 8.18 -13.52 9.21
N GLU A 156 8.43 -14.80 9.50
CA GLU A 156 9.74 -15.28 9.94
C GLU A 156 10.86 -15.04 8.93
N ALA A 157 10.59 -15.23 7.62
CA ALA A 157 11.59 -15.01 6.59
C ALA A 157 12.09 -13.55 6.50
N TYR A 158 11.31 -12.59 7.03
CA TYR A 158 11.72 -11.18 7.13
C TYR A 158 12.49 -10.88 8.42
N GLY A 159 12.54 -11.82 9.39
CA GLY A 159 13.24 -11.69 10.67
C GLY A 159 12.34 -11.68 11.91
N GLY A 160 11.03 -11.87 11.73
CA GLY A 160 10.06 -11.99 12.81
C GLY A 160 9.83 -10.72 13.65
N PRO A 161 9.21 -10.85 14.84
CA PRO A 161 8.72 -9.70 15.61
C PRO A 161 9.80 -8.71 16.07
N GLU A 162 10.94 -9.22 16.50
CA GLU A 162 11.99 -8.37 17.07
C GLU A 162 12.73 -7.58 16.00
N ALA A 163 12.99 -8.19 14.82
CA ALA A 163 13.60 -7.50 13.71
C ALA A 163 12.69 -6.39 13.14
N LEU A 164 11.37 -6.63 13.09
CA LEU A 164 10.42 -5.59 12.71
C LEU A 164 10.45 -4.39 13.67
N LYS A 165 10.47 -4.64 14.99
CA LYS A 165 10.57 -3.55 15.96
C LYS A 165 11.86 -2.76 15.82
N ARG A 166 13.00 -3.45 15.59
CA ARG A 166 14.27 -2.76 15.31
C ARG A 166 14.18 -1.90 14.04
N PHE A 167 13.53 -2.41 12.99
CA PHE A 167 13.35 -1.67 11.75
C PHE A 167 12.53 -0.40 11.96
N VAL A 168 11.36 -0.49 12.61
CA VAL A 168 10.51 0.67 12.89
C VAL A 168 11.25 1.69 13.75
N ASN A 169 11.90 1.24 14.83
CA ASN A 169 12.69 2.12 15.70
C ASN A 169 13.80 2.85 14.91
N ALA A 170 14.51 2.13 14.04
CA ALA A 170 15.55 2.72 13.19
C ALA A 170 14.97 3.72 12.17
N CYS A 171 13.79 3.47 11.61
CA CYS A 171 13.10 4.45 10.76
C CYS A 171 12.86 5.76 11.52
N HIS A 172 12.32 5.70 12.73
CA HIS A 172 12.08 6.87 13.58
C HIS A 172 13.39 7.62 13.92
N GLU A 173 14.46 6.90 14.23
CA GLU A 173 15.80 7.52 14.46
C GLU A 173 16.32 8.26 13.22
N HIS A 174 15.92 7.83 12.02
CA HIS A 174 16.26 8.51 10.76
C HIS A 174 15.23 9.55 10.32
N GLY A 175 14.17 9.82 11.11
CA GLY A 175 13.14 10.80 10.79
C GLY A 175 12.14 10.31 9.72
N LEU A 176 11.96 8.99 9.59
CA LEU A 176 11.06 8.34 8.67
C LEU A 176 9.86 7.75 9.42
N ALA A 177 8.64 8.15 9.08
CA ALA A 177 7.42 7.49 9.52
C ALA A 177 7.24 6.14 8.80
N VAL A 178 6.55 5.20 9.44
CA VAL A 178 6.33 3.86 8.87
C VAL A 178 4.85 3.55 8.82
N LEU A 179 4.35 3.26 7.62
CA LEU A 179 2.99 2.79 7.36
C LEU A 179 3.03 1.29 7.07
N LEU A 180 1.98 0.58 7.47
CA LEU A 180 1.84 -0.85 7.18
C LEU A 180 0.59 -1.10 6.33
N ASP A 181 0.77 -1.84 5.26
CA ASP A 181 -0.34 -2.40 4.49
C ASP A 181 -0.92 -3.61 5.21
N VAL A 182 -2.23 -3.56 5.51
CA VAL A 182 -2.95 -4.61 6.23
C VAL A 182 -4.14 -5.13 5.42
N VAL A 183 -4.26 -6.46 5.38
CA VAL A 183 -5.26 -7.18 4.60
C VAL A 183 -6.35 -7.69 5.53
N TYR A 184 -7.51 -7.02 5.55
CA TYR A 184 -8.65 -7.40 6.40
C TYR A 184 -9.90 -7.82 5.60
N ASN A 185 -9.85 -7.74 4.28
CA ASN A 185 -10.91 -8.14 3.36
C ASN A 185 -10.96 -9.66 3.12
N HIS A 186 -9.82 -10.35 3.25
CA HIS A 186 -9.69 -11.79 3.08
C HIS A 186 -8.48 -12.33 3.84
N LEU A 187 -8.34 -13.65 3.87
CA LEU A 187 -7.14 -14.35 4.34
C LEU A 187 -6.73 -15.40 3.30
N GLY A 188 -5.44 -15.69 3.27
CA GLY A 188 -4.92 -16.76 2.42
C GLY A 188 -5.55 -18.12 2.73
N PRO A 189 -5.54 -19.05 1.76
CA PRO A 189 -6.18 -20.37 1.92
C PRO A 189 -5.35 -21.36 2.75
N SER A 190 -4.01 -21.30 2.66
CA SER A 190 -3.12 -22.24 3.35
C SER A 190 -2.73 -21.73 4.73
N GLY A 191 -2.93 -22.53 5.76
CA GLY A 191 -2.70 -22.14 7.17
C GLY A 191 -3.85 -21.35 7.81
N ASN A 192 -4.93 -21.09 7.09
CA ASN A 192 -6.12 -20.43 7.63
C ASN A 192 -6.97 -21.39 8.45
N TYR A 193 -6.80 -21.36 9.75
CA TYR A 193 -7.54 -22.19 10.69
C TYR A 193 -8.70 -21.47 11.39
N LEU A 194 -8.98 -20.20 11.07
CA LEU A 194 -9.97 -19.37 11.78
C LEU A 194 -11.36 -20.01 11.84
N ALA A 195 -11.81 -20.65 10.76
CA ALA A 195 -13.11 -21.33 10.72
C ALA A 195 -13.22 -22.51 11.72
N LYS A 196 -12.10 -23.06 12.20
CA LYS A 196 -12.09 -24.10 13.26
C LYS A 196 -12.36 -23.52 14.64
N PHE A 197 -12.08 -22.25 14.84
CA PHE A 197 -12.29 -21.55 16.10
C PHE A 197 -13.66 -20.89 16.17
N GLY A 198 -14.07 -20.15 15.14
CA GLY A 198 -15.31 -19.39 15.20
C GLY A 198 -15.86 -18.98 13.83
N PRO A 199 -16.98 -18.25 13.82
CA PRO A 199 -17.59 -17.75 12.59
C PRO A 199 -16.87 -16.50 12.06
N TYR A 200 -15.58 -16.62 11.71
CA TYR A 200 -14.78 -15.53 11.15
C TYR A 200 -15.20 -15.18 9.73
N PHE A 201 -15.84 -16.11 9.03
CA PHE A 201 -16.35 -15.93 7.67
C PHE A 201 -17.86 -16.10 7.63
N THR A 202 -18.52 -15.51 6.64
CA THR A 202 -19.96 -15.61 6.40
C THR A 202 -20.27 -15.97 4.96
N HIS A 203 -21.28 -16.81 4.75
CA HIS A 203 -21.82 -17.14 3.43
C HIS A 203 -22.85 -16.11 2.91
N LEU A 204 -23.13 -15.04 3.67
CA LEU A 204 -24.06 -13.98 3.22
C LEU A 204 -23.53 -13.24 1.99
N HIS A 205 -22.22 -13.16 1.88
CA HIS A 205 -21.53 -12.51 0.76
C HIS A 205 -20.39 -13.39 0.26
N ASN A 206 -20.19 -13.37 -1.04
CA ASN A 206 -19.05 -13.99 -1.69
C ASN A 206 -18.20 -12.91 -2.36
N THR A 207 -16.89 -12.97 -2.15
CA THR A 207 -15.90 -12.07 -2.72
C THR A 207 -15.06 -12.80 -3.77
N PRO A 208 -14.21 -12.13 -4.55
CA PRO A 208 -13.26 -12.80 -5.41
C PRO A 208 -12.36 -13.83 -4.71
N TRP A 209 -12.18 -13.69 -3.40
CA TRP A 209 -11.37 -14.58 -2.55
C TRP A 209 -12.17 -15.64 -1.80
N GLY A 210 -13.48 -15.77 -2.05
CA GLY A 210 -14.38 -16.72 -1.41
C GLY A 210 -15.36 -16.09 -0.42
N ASP A 211 -15.69 -16.82 0.66
CA ASP A 211 -16.58 -16.33 1.72
C ASP A 211 -16.06 -15.02 2.32
N ALA A 212 -16.92 -14.03 2.47
CA ALA A 212 -16.54 -12.76 3.05
C ALA A 212 -16.18 -12.88 4.53
N VAL A 213 -15.30 -12.03 5.01
CA VAL A 213 -15.06 -11.82 6.44
C VAL A 213 -16.38 -11.43 7.12
N ASN A 214 -16.68 -12.02 8.27
CA ASN A 214 -17.94 -11.80 8.99
C ASN A 214 -17.93 -10.47 9.74
N LEU A 215 -18.35 -9.40 9.09
CA LEU A 215 -18.43 -8.06 9.67
C LEU A 215 -19.86 -7.68 10.13
N GLU A 216 -20.90 -8.45 9.76
CA GLU A 216 -22.29 -8.07 10.04
C GLU A 216 -23.20 -9.21 10.56
N ASP A 217 -22.79 -10.47 10.41
CA ASP A 217 -23.62 -11.62 10.78
C ASP A 217 -23.38 -12.04 12.27
N ALA A 218 -24.05 -13.10 12.71
CA ALA A 218 -23.93 -13.63 14.06
C ALA A 218 -22.46 -13.93 14.42
N GLY A 219 -21.98 -13.36 15.51
CA GLY A 219 -20.58 -13.46 15.97
C GLY A 219 -19.66 -12.37 15.42
N SER A 220 -20.13 -11.47 14.57
CA SER A 220 -19.34 -10.38 14.01
C SER A 220 -18.70 -9.45 15.04
N TYR A 221 -19.28 -9.33 16.24
CA TYR A 221 -18.69 -8.51 17.30
C TYR A 221 -17.24 -8.91 17.61
N GLU A 222 -16.99 -10.20 17.84
CA GLU A 222 -15.64 -10.70 18.16
C GLU A 222 -14.73 -10.73 16.92
N VAL A 223 -15.30 -10.90 15.72
CA VAL A 223 -14.54 -10.81 14.46
C VAL A 223 -14.09 -9.37 14.20
N ARG A 224 -14.95 -8.38 14.37
CA ARG A 224 -14.56 -6.96 14.33
C ARG A 224 -13.49 -6.64 15.38
N ARG A 225 -13.65 -7.14 16.61
CA ARG A 225 -12.63 -7.01 17.66
C ARG A 225 -11.29 -7.61 17.25
N PHE A 226 -11.30 -8.75 16.56
CA PHE A 226 -10.07 -9.39 16.07
C PHE A 226 -9.28 -8.45 15.16
N PHE A 227 -9.93 -7.81 14.18
CA PHE A 227 -9.27 -6.88 13.25
C PHE A 227 -8.93 -5.53 13.89
N CYS A 228 -9.82 -4.97 14.71
CA CYS A 228 -9.50 -3.73 15.44
C CYS A 228 -8.33 -3.93 16.41
N ASP A 229 -8.31 -5.03 17.17
CA ASP A 229 -7.19 -5.33 18.07
C ASP A 229 -5.87 -5.54 17.31
N ASN A 230 -5.93 -6.11 16.10
CA ASN A 230 -4.76 -6.23 15.24
C ASN A 230 -4.24 -4.86 14.78
N ALA A 231 -5.11 -3.99 14.32
CA ALA A 231 -4.75 -2.62 13.94
C ALA A 231 -4.11 -1.85 15.12
N ILE A 232 -4.74 -1.91 16.29
CA ILE A 232 -4.21 -1.27 17.50
C ILE A 232 -2.88 -1.88 17.93
N MET A 233 -2.69 -3.20 17.79
CA MET A 233 -1.39 -3.84 18.06
C MET A 233 -0.28 -3.30 17.15
N TRP A 234 -0.52 -3.17 15.86
CA TRP A 234 0.48 -2.62 14.95
C TRP A 234 0.86 -1.18 15.34
N LEU A 235 -0.12 -0.34 15.64
CA LEU A 235 0.11 1.06 16.00
C LEU A 235 0.76 1.22 17.40
N ARG A 236 0.30 0.45 18.39
CA ARG A 236 0.73 0.60 19.78
C ARG A 236 1.97 -0.22 20.13
N ASP A 237 2.01 -1.51 19.69
CA ASP A 237 3.04 -2.47 20.16
C ASP A 237 4.23 -2.57 19.19
N TYR A 238 4.02 -2.17 17.93
CA TYR A 238 5.06 -2.08 16.89
C TYR A 238 5.39 -0.65 16.47
N HIS A 239 4.71 0.35 17.03
CA HIS A 239 4.91 1.78 16.81
C HIS A 239 4.80 2.23 15.34
N PHE A 240 3.99 1.55 14.52
CA PHE A 240 3.65 2.07 13.20
C PHE A 240 2.93 3.41 13.30
N ASP A 241 3.22 4.32 12.38
CA ASP A 241 2.61 5.65 12.31
C ASP A 241 1.29 5.66 11.52
N GLY A 242 0.94 4.54 10.90
CA GLY A 242 -0.33 4.41 10.21
C GLY A 242 -0.49 3.07 9.50
N LEU A 243 -1.67 2.91 8.90
CA LEU A 243 -2.08 1.71 8.18
C LEU A 243 -2.63 2.08 6.80
N ARG A 244 -2.30 1.29 5.79
CA ARG A 244 -3.03 1.23 4.52
C ARG A 244 -3.94 0.01 4.57
N LEU A 245 -5.23 0.19 4.34
CA LEU A 245 -6.22 -0.87 4.34
C LEU A 245 -6.47 -1.37 2.92
N ASP A 246 -6.13 -2.62 2.68
CA ASP A 246 -6.30 -3.30 1.38
C ASP A 246 -7.77 -3.49 1.02
N ALA A 247 -8.12 -3.22 -0.25
CA ALA A 247 -9.39 -3.53 -0.89
C ALA A 247 -10.62 -3.27 0.01
N VAL A 248 -10.72 -2.06 0.60
CA VAL A 248 -11.81 -1.74 1.55
C VAL A 248 -13.20 -1.83 0.93
N HIS A 249 -13.32 -1.82 -0.38
CA HIS A 249 -14.57 -2.06 -1.10
C HIS A 249 -15.09 -3.51 -0.96
N ALA A 250 -14.25 -4.43 -0.51
CA ALA A 250 -14.63 -5.81 -0.21
C ALA A 250 -14.99 -6.02 1.28
N TYR A 251 -15.01 -4.98 2.11
CA TYR A 251 -15.55 -5.06 3.47
C TYR A 251 -17.08 -5.05 3.41
N MET A 252 -17.67 -6.25 3.30
CA MET A 252 -19.12 -6.43 3.19
C MET A 252 -19.77 -6.20 4.56
N ASP A 253 -20.29 -5.00 4.78
CA ASP A 253 -20.88 -4.58 6.04
C ASP A 253 -22.04 -3.59 5.81
N ARG A 254 -23.25 -3.99 6.23
CA ARG A 254 -24.47 -3.19 6.19
C ARG A 254 -24.92 -2.73 7.57
N SER A 255 -24.04 -2.84 8.57
CA SER A 255 -24.34 -2.36 9.93
C SER A 255 -24.49 -0.83 9.95
N ALA A 256 -25.23 -0.33 10.94
CA ALA A 256 -25.42 1.11 11.12
C ALA A 256 -24.09 1.85 11.36
N ILE A 257 -23.16 1.21 12.08
CA ILE A 257 -21.77 1.66 12.21
C ILE A 257 -20.93 0.70 11.36
N HIS A 258 -20.44 1.19 10.23
CA HIS A 258 -19.61 0.41 9.34
C HIS A 258 -18.28 0.02 10.00
N PHE A 259 -17.70 -1.13 9.67
CA PHE A 259 -16.44 -1.60 10.25
C PHE A 259 -15.30 -0.57 10.13
N MET A 260 -15.20 0.11 8.99
CA MET A 260 -14.21 1.17 8.79
C MET A 260 -14.39 2.35 9.75
N GLU A 261 -15.65 2.76 9.99
CA GLU A 261 -15.97 3.81 10.96
C GLU A 261 -15.60 3.37 12.39
N GLN A 262 -15.87 2.12 12.75
CA GLN A 262 -15.44 1.56 14.03
C GLN A 262 -13.92 1.58 14.15
N LEU A 263 -13.20 1.10 13.13
CA LEU A 263 -11.75 1.05 13.12
C LEU A 263 -11.13 2.44 13.28
N SER A 264 -11.59 3.41 12.48
CA SER A 264 -11.10 4.79 12.57
C SER A 264 -11.37 5.42 13.94
N THR A 265 -12.56 5.16 14.51
CA THR A 265 -12.93 5.64 15.85
C THR A 265 -11.99 5.08 16.93
N GLU A 266 -11.64 3.79 16.84
CA GLU A 266 -10.71 3.17 17.79
C GLU A 266 -9.28 3.68 17.61
N VAL A 267 -8.85 3.96 16.38
CA VAL A 267 -7.54 4.62 16.12
C VAL A 267 -7.54 6.03 16.73
N ARG A 268 -8.62 6.82 16.57
CA ARG A 268 -8.72 8.15 17.21
C ARG A 268 -8.71 8.06 18.75
N ALA A 269 -9.29 7.01 19.32
CA ALA A 269 -9.21 6.75 20.76
C ALA A 269 -7.77 6.49 21.22
N LEU A 270 -7.00 5.69 20.44
CA LEU A 270 -5.59 5.47 20.70
C LEU A 270 -4.76 6.76 20.57
N GLU A 271 -5.06 7.63 19.60
CA GLU A 271 -4.42 8.95 19.48
C GLU A 271 -4.64 9.80 20.74
N ALA A 272 -5.86 9.82 21.25
CA ALA A 272 -6.18 10.56 22.47
C ALA A 272 -5.44 10.01 23.70
N GLU A 273 -5.17 8.70 23.73
CA GLU A 273 -4.42 8.04 24.81
C GLU A 273 -2.92 8.32 24.71
N THR A 274 -2.36 8.23 23.50
CA THR A 274 -0.90 8.28 23.27
C THR A 274 -0.36 9.68 22.99
N GLY A 275 -1.22 10.61 22.54
CA GLY A 275 -0.81 11.92 22.06
C GLY A 275 -0.11 11.90 20.71
N LYS A 276 -0.08 10.74 20.04
CA LYS A 276 0.47 10.55 18.68
C LYS A 276 -0.67 10.63 17.66
N HIS A 277 -0.37 11.01 16.44
CA HIS A 277 -1.30 10.94 15.31
C HIS A 277 -0.99 9.73 14.45
N TYR A 278 -2.03 8.96 14.10
CA TYR A 278 -1.92 7.78 13.25
C TYR A 278 -2.71 7.97 11.96
N VAL A 279 -2.07 7.70 10.82
CA VAL A 279 -2.70 7.84 9.51
C VAL A 279 -3.38 6.52 9.12
N VAL A 280 -4.63 6.59 8.63
CA VAL A 280 -5.34 5.44 8.06
C VAL A 280 -5.71 5.75 6.62
N ILE A 281 -5.17 4.97 5.69
CA ILE A 281 -5.32 5.13 4.24
C ILE A 281 -6.19 4.01 3.70
N ALA A 282 -7.20 4.33 2.90
CA ALA A 282 -8.06 3.36 2.23
C ALA A 282 -7.58 3.10 0.79
N GLU A 283 -7.52 1.84 0.38
CA GLU A 283 -7.39 1.48 -1.03
C GLU A 283 -8.74 1.03 -1.57
N SER A 284 -9.21 1.73 -2.61
CA SER A 284 -10.48 1.40 -3.26
C SER A 284 -10.61 2.07 -4.62
N ASP A 285 -11.09 1.32 -5.59
CA ASP A 285 -11.43 1.78 -6.92
C ASP A 285 -12.90 2.26 -7.08
N LEU A 286 -13.65 2.33 -5.96
CA LEU A 286 -15.04 2.81 -5.99
C LEU A 286 -15.16 4.30 -6.24
N ASN A 287 -14.12 5.08 -5.99
CA ASN A 287 -14.15 6.55 -6.05
C ASN A 287 -15.24 7.14 -5.16
N ASP A 288 -15.33 6.65 -3.91
CA ASP A 288 -16.34 7.09 -2.96
C ASP A 288 -15.71 8.00 -1.89
N PRO A 289 -16.04 9.30 -1.89
CA PRO A 289 -15.48 10.23 -0.92
C PRO A 289 -15.90 9.96 0.54
N ARG A 290 -16.88 9.08 0.78
CA ARG A 290 -17.25 8.67 2.15
C ARG A 290 -16.09 8.02 2.89
N PHE A 291 -15.13 7.39 2.18
CA PHE A 291 -13.97 6.83 2.86
C PHE A 291 -13.23 7.87 3.69
N VAL A 292 -13.04 9.06 3.15
CA VAL A 292 -12.26 10.13 3.78
C VAL A 292 -13.09 11.25 4.44
N LYS A 293 -14.42 11.23 4.29
CA LYS A 293 -15.30 12.13 5.05
C LYS A 293 -15.31 11.70 6.52
N PRO A 294 -15.41 12.65 7.47
CA PRO A 294 -15.52 12.31 8.89
C PRO A 294 -16.86 11.65 9.20
N PRO A 295 -16.96 10.85 10.27
CA PRO A 295 -18.18 10.15 10.67
C PRO A 295 -19.38 11.07 10.85
N GLU A 296 -19.19 12.28 11.40
CA GLU A 296 -20.22 13.29 11.61
C GLU A 296 -20.83 13.79 10.29
N ALA A 297 -20.10 13.67 9.18
CA ALA A 297 -20.58 13.96 7.83
C ALA A 297 -21.02 12.70 7.05
N GLY A 298 -21.22 11.58 7.75
CA GLY A 298 -21.64 10.30 7.17
C GLY A 298 -20.54 9.56 6.41
N GLY A 299 -19.28 9.83 6.71
CA GLY A 299 -18.12 9.12 6.19
C GLY A 299 -17.58 8.07 7.15
N TYR A 300 -16.43 7.49 6.79
CA TYR A 300 -15.77 6.44 7.57
C TYR A 300 -14.53 6.93 8.33
N GLY A 301 -14.12 8.20 8.16
CA GLY A 301 -13.06 8.82 8.94
C GLY A 301 -11.64 8.41 8.60
N MET A 302 -11.39 7.84 7.40
CA MET A 302 -10.04 7.58 6.93
C MET A 302 -9.31 8.91 6.64
N ASP A 303 -7.98 8.92 6.77
CA ASP A 303 -7.18 10.12 6.52
C ASP A 303 -6.97 10.36 5.05
N ALA A 304 -6.81 9.30 4.27
CA ALA A 304 -6.65 9.39 2.83
C ALA A 304 -7.17 8.16 2.08
N GLN A 305 -7.19 8.29 0.75
CA GLN A 305 -7.51 7.22 -0.20
C GLN A 305 -6.52 7.24 -1.36
N TRP A 306 -6.15 6.07 -1.87
CA TRP A 306 -5.43 5.93 -3.13
C TRP A 306 -6.29 6.40 -4.30
N SER A 307 -5.71 7.12 -5.28
CA SER A 307 -6.39 7.55 -6.51
C SER A 307 -5.93 6.75 -7.71
N ASP A 308 -6.56 5.62 -7.96
CA ASP A 308 -6.31 4.82 -9.17
C ASP A 308 -6.65 5.57 -10.45
N ASP A 309 -7.68 6.41 -10.45
CA ASP A 309 -8.07 7.19 -11.62
C ASP A 309 -6.97 8.15 -12.07
N PHE A 310 -6.24 8.76 -11.12
CA PHE A 310 -5.07 9.59 -11.47
C PHE A 310 -3.97 8.74 -12.10
N HIS A 311 -3.64 7.59 -11.50
CA HIS A 311 -2.70 6.64 -12.09
C HIS A 311 -3.12 6.22 -13.50
N HIS A 312 -4.37 5.76 -13.66
CA HIS A 312 -4.89 5.28 -14.94
C HIS A 312 -4.79 6.38 -16.01
N ALA A 313 -5.24 7.60 -15.69
CA ALA A 313 -5.18 8.73 -16.61
C ALA A 313 -3.73 9.08 -17.00
N LEU A 314 -2.82 9.13 -16.03
CA LEU A 314 -1.41 9.45 -16.28
C LEU A 314 -0.73 8.38 -17.14
N VAL A 315 -0.83 7.12 -16.74
CA VAL A 315 -0.11 6.02 -17.39
C VAL A 315 -0.63 5.75 -18.80
N THR A 316 -1.95 5.81 -19.02
CA THR A 316 -2.53 5.58 -20.35
C THR A 316 -2.13 6.68 -21.34
N VAL A 317 -2.04 7.92 -20.91
CA VAL A 317 -1.56 9.03 -21.76
C VAL A 317 -0.08 8.82 -22.14
N LEU A 318 0.74 8.29 -21.20
CA LEU A 318 2.16 8.07 -21.43
C LEU A 318 2.45 6.83 -22.27
N THR A 319 1.80 5.71 -21.96
CA THR A 319 2.04 4.40 -22.59
C THR A 319 1.21 4.16 -23.83
N ARG A 320 0.01 4.76 -23.90
CA ARG A 320 -1.05 4.47 -24.87
C ARG A 320 -1.66 3.07 -24.70
N ASP A 321 -1.38 2.40 -23.58
CA ASP A 321 -2.01 1.13 -23.22
C ASP A 321 -3.47 1.38 -22.83
N ARG A 322 -4.39 0.67 -23.45
CA ARG A 322 -5.84 0.76 -23.21
C ARG A 322 -6.43 -0.63 -22.97
N SER A 323 -5.66 -1.55 -22.48
CA SER A 323 -6.10 -2.90 -22.16
C SER A 323 -6.79 -2.95 -20.78
N GLY A 324 -7.78 -3.84 -20.63
CA GLY A 324 -8.45 -4.08 -19.37
C GLY A 324 -9.05 -2.79 -18.75
N TYR A 325 -8.72 -2.53 -17.48
CA TYR A 325 -9.23 -1.37 -16.73
C TYR A 325 -8.70 -0.01 -17.25
N TYR A 326 -7.72 0.01 -18.14
CA TYR A 326 -7.24 1.22 -18.81
C TYR A 326 -8.10 1.66 -20.01
N SER A 327 -9.05 0.82 -20.46
CA SER A 327 -9.77 1.02 -21.73
C SER A 327 -10.55 2.33 -21.81
N ASP A 328 -11.06 2.82 -20.69
CA ASP A 328 -11.86 4.05 -20.61
C ASP A 328 -11.01 5.33 -20.46
N PHE A 329 -9.70 5.18 -20.25
CA PHE A 329 -8.75 6.27 -20.07
C PHE A 329 -7.90 6.51 -21.32
N GLY A 330 -7.14 7.62 -21.38
CA GLY A 330 -6.10 7.87 -22.38
C GLY A 330 -6.25 9.17 -23.16
N SER A 331 -7.13 10.07 -22.73
CA SER A 331 -7.15 11.46 -23.19
C SER A 331 -6.38 12.37 -22.23
N ILE A 332 -5.83 13.48 -22.74
CA ILE A 332 -5.29 14.54 -21.88
C ILE A 332 -6.40 15.13 -21.00
N ALA A 333 -7.64 15.11 -21.49
CA ALA A 333 -8.81 15.52 -20.74
C ALA A 333 -9.03 14.67 -19.47
N ASP A 334 -8.78 13.36 -19.52
CA ASP A 334 -8.89 12.48 -18.35
C ASP A 334 -7.84 12.85 -17.28
N LEU A 335 -6.59 13.09 -17.72
CA LEU A 335 -5.53 13.55 -16.82
C LEU A 335 -5.86 14.92 -16.22
N ALA A 336 -6.33 15.87 -17.05
CA ALA A 336 -6.75 17.18 -16.58
C ALA A 336 -7.92 17.10 -15.59
N LYS A 337 -8.87 16.21 -15.83
CA LYS A 337 -10.00 15.97 -14.92
C LYS A 337 -9.53 15.35 -13.60
N SER A 338 -8.68 14.34 -13.63
CA SER A 338 -8.17 13.70 -12.40
C SER A 338 -7.37 14.69 -11.54
N LEU A 339 -6.58 15.57 -12.14
CA LEU A 339 -5.88 16.63 -11.41
C LEU A 339 -6.85 17.61 -10.73
N LYS A 340 -7.93 18.01 -11.40
CA LYS A 340 -8.90 19.02 -10.92
C LYS A 340 -9.94 18.47 -9.95
N SER A 341 -10.29 17.20 -10.09
CA SER A 341 -11.45 16.58 -9.41
C SER A 341 -11.10 15.26 -8.70
N VAL A 342 -9.81 14.88 -8.67
CA VAL A 342 -9.29 13.62 -8.11
C VAL A 342 -9.74 12.41 -8.92
N PHE A 343 -11.02 12.28 -9.23
CA PHE A 343 -11.61 11.16 -9.94
C PHE A 343 -12.01 11.52 -11.37
N VAL A 344 -11.75 10.63 -12.31
CA VAL A 344 -12.30 10.66 -13.66
C VAL A 344 -13.73 10.14 -13.62
N TYR A 345 -13.94 9.03 -12.90
CA TYR A 345 -15.27 8.51 -12.60
C TYR A 345 -15.83 9.18 -11.34
N ASP A 346 -16.65 10.19 -11.54
CA ASP A 346 -17.24 11.04 -10.49
C ASP A 346 -18.77 11.02 -10.48
N GLY A 347 -19.37 9.89 -10.82
CA GLY A 347 -20.83 9.70 -10.98
C GLY A 347 -21.25 9.56 -12.43
N ILE A 348 -20.32 9.24 -13.31
CA ILE A 348 -20.57 9.03 -14.74
C ILE A 348 -20.64 7.53 -15.09
N TYR A 349 -21.20 7.23 -16.26
CA TYR A 349 -21.15 5.88 -16.79
C TYR A 349 -19.74 5.49 -17.20
N ALA A 350 -19.26 4.37 -16.68
CA ALA A 350 -17.96 3.77 -16.99
C ALA A 350 -18.18 2.60 -17.97
N PRO A 351 -17.81 2.74 -19.25
CA PRO A 351 -18.06 1.70 -20.27
C PRO A 351 -17.45 0.35 -19.93
N HIS A 352 -16.20 0.33 -19.48
CA HIS A 352 -15.51 -0.91 -19.08
C HIS A 352 -16.22 -1.64 -17.93
N ARG A 353 -16.82 -0.89 -16.99
CA ARG A 353 -17.52 -1.44 -15.82
C ARG A 353 -18.99 -1.70 -16.03
N ASP A 354 -19.55 -1.21 -17.14
CA ASP A 354 -20.98 -1.26 -17.50
C ASP A 354 -21.89 -0.77 -16.36
N ARG A 355 -21.49 0.33 -15.68
CA ARG A 355 -22.25 0.92 -14.57
C ARG A 355 -21.88 2.39 -14.35
N ILE A 356 -22.70 3.10 -13.57
CA ILE A 356 -22.33 4.39 -13.00
C ILE A 356 -21.26 4.17 -11.94
N GLN A 357 -20.14 4.91 -12.02
CA GLN A 357 -18.98 4.76 -11.16
C GLN A 357 -18.62 6.08 -10.47
N GLY A 358 -18.27 5.99 -9.19
CA GLY A 358 -17.71 7.09 -8.41
C GLY A 358 -18.73 8.13 -7.94
N ARG A 359 -18.19 9.16 -7.30
CA ARG A 359 -18.90 10.36 -6.83
C ARG A 359 -17.95 11.57 -6.85
N PRO A 360 -18.47 12.80 -7.03
CA PRO A 360 -17.66 14.00 -6.83
C PRO A 360 -17.12 14.08 -5.39
N ILE A 361 -15.91 14.60 -5.23
CA ILE A 361 -15.27 14.73 -3.91
C ILE A 361 -15.84 15.85 -3.04
N GLU A 362 -16.54 16.83 -3.64
CA GLU A 362 -17.28 17.93 -2.99
C GLU A 362 -16.61 18.53 -1.75
N GLY A 363 -15.70 19.51 -1.95
CA GLY A 363 -15.08 20.27 -0.86
C GLY A 363 -13.98 19.54 -0.07
N LEU A 364 -13.63 18.31 -0.45
CA LEU A 364 -12.48 17.64 0.15
C LEU A 364 -11.19 18.16 -0.48
N PRO A 365 -10.14 18.42 0.32
CA PRO A 365 -8.84 18.80 -0.20
C PRO A 365 -8.13 17.61 -0.86
N ALA A 366 -7.35 17.86 -1.91
CA ALA A 366 -6.64 16.81 -2.65
C ALA A 366 -5.55 16.09 -1.83
N CYS A 367 -5.05 16.69 -0.75
CA CYS A 367 -4.14 16.03 0.19
C CYS A 367 -4.78 14.86 0.98
N ARG A 368 -6.09 14.61 0.81
CA ARG A 368 -6.79 13.40 1.26
C ARG A 368 -6.66 12.25 0.25
N PHE A 369 -5.88 12.42 -0.81
CA PHE A 369 -5.73 11.41 -1.85
C PHE A 369 -4.24 11.23 -2.19
N LEU A 370 -3.85 9.99 -2.45
CA LEU A 370 -2.50 9.65 -2.89
C LEU A 370 -2.46 9.58 -4.42
N GLY A 371 -1.42 10.19 -5.01
CA GLY A 371 -1.17 10.11 -6.44
C GLY A 371 0.17 9.44 -6.72
N TYR A 372 0.19 8.54 -7.69
CA TYR A 372 1.37 7.75 -8.06
C TYR A 372 1.38 7.42 -9.55
N ALA A 373 2.57 7.20 -10.10
CA ALA A 373 2.73 6.69 -11.46
C ALA A 373 2.68 5.16 -11.50
N GLN A 374 3.07 4.51 -10.40
CA GLN A 374 3.02 3.06 -10.21
C GLN A 374 3.06 2.71 -8.72
N ASN A 375 2.57 1.54 -8.38
CA ASN A 375 2.69 0.88 -7.10
C ASN A 375 2.93 -0.62 -7.33
N HIS A 376 2.96 -1.44 -6.26
CA HIS A 376 3.16 -2.88 -6.38
C HIS A 376 2.13 -3.55 -7.31
N ASP A 377 0.85 -3.17 -7.19
CA ASP A 377 -0.24 -3.74 -7.99
C ASP A 377 -0.13 -3.39 -9.47
N GLN A 378 0.12 -2.13 -9.77
CA GLN A 378 0.19 -1.63 -11.15
C GLN A 378 1.38 -2.22 -11.91
N VAL A 379 2.49 -2.48 -11.21
CA VAL A 379 3.66 -3.14 -11.78
C VAL A 379 3.46 -4.67 -11.81
N GLY A 380 3.10 -5.26 -10.68
CA GLY A 380 3.08 -6.71 -10.52
C GLY A 380 1.92 -7.43 -11.18
N ASN A 381 0.83 -6.71 -11.50
CA ASN A 381 -0.28 -7.22 -12.29
C ASN A 381 -0.06 -7.08 -13.80
N ARG A 382 1.10 -6.61 -14.26
CA ARG A 382 1.53 -6.80 -15.64
C ARG A 382 2.13 -8.20 -15.81
N ALA A 383 1.98 -8.76 -17.02
CA ALA A 383 2.38 -10.14 -17.28
C ALA A 383 3.85 -10.45 -16.93
N LYS A 384 4.77 -9.50 -17.17
CA LYS A 384 6.21 -9.64 -16.88
C LYS A 384 6.68 -8.75 -15.73
N GLY A 385 5.77 -8.06 -15.05
CA GLY A 385 6.08 -7.15 -13.94
C GLY A 385 6.85 -5.91 -14.39
N GLU A 386 6.53 -5.38 -15.59
CA GLU A 386 7.23 -4.25 -16.18
C GLU A 386 6.90 -2.94 -15.46
N ARG A 387 7.94 -2.22 -15.08
CA ARG A 387 7.84 -0.86 -14.54
C ARG A 387 7.48 0.15 -15.62
N LEU A 388 6.96 1.31 -15.25
CA LEU A 388 6.68 2.39 -16.22
C LEU A 388 7.93 2.73 -17.06
N SER A 389 9.11 2.76 -16.45
CA SER A 389 10.40 3.00 -17.14
C SER A 389 10.76 1.95 -18.19
N HIS A 390 10.16 0.75 -18.14
CA HIS A 390 10.34 -0.28 -19.16
C HIS A 390 9.37 -0.10 -20.35
N LEU A 391 8.28 0.65 -20.14
CA LEU A 391 7.20 0.82 -21.11
C LEU A 391 7.33 2.10 -21.93
N VAL A 392 8.04 3.10 -21.39
CA VAL A 392 8.18 4.42 -22.01
C VAL A 392 9.64 4.85 -22.08
N ASN A 393 9.93 5.87 -22.90
CA ASN A 393 11.27 6.48 -22.94
C ASN A 393 11.57 7.28 -21.66
N ALA A 394 12.84 7.61 -21.45
CA ALA A 394 13.29 8.35 -20.26
C ALA A 394 12.61 9.73 -20.10
N GLY A 395 12.32 10.42 -21.21
CA GLY A 395 11.61 11.70 -21.18
C GLY A 395 10.21 11.57 -20.58
N ARG A 396 9.43 10.57 -21.00
CA ARG A 396 8.10 10.27 -20.46
C ARG A 396 8.15 9.80 -19.01
N ALA A 397 9.16 8.99 -18.63
CA ALA A 397 9.34 8.59 -17.24
C ALA A 397 9.64 9.79 -16.33
N LYS A 398 10.51 10.72 -16.77
CA LYS A 398 10.76 11.99 -16.05
C LYS A 398 9.51 12.87 -15.97
N LEU A 399 8.71 12.89 -17.04
CA LEU A 399 7.45 13.64 -17.09
C LEU A 399 6.43 13.05 -16.10
N ALA A 400 6.31 11.71 -16.01
CA ALA A 400 5.45 11.06 -15.02
C ALA A 400 5.82 11.50 -13.60
N ALA A 401 7.09 11.40 -13.24
CA ALA A 401 7.59 11.85 -11.94
C ALA A 401 7.26 13.33 -11.67
N ALA A 402 7.50 14.22 -12.66
CA ALA A 402 7.17 15.64 -12.51
C ALA A 402 5.69 15.86 -12.21
N VAL A 403 4.79 15.17 -12.93
CA VAL A 403 3.34 15.29 -12.71
C VAL A 403 2.96 14.76 -11.32
N VAL A 404 3.49 13.61 -10.88
CA VAL A 404 3.23 13.06 -9.53
C VAL A 404 3.67 14.03 -8.44
N PHE A 405 4.90 14.56 -8.51
CA PHE A 405 5.44 15.44 -7.46
C PHE A 405 4.86 16.86 -7.46
N THR A 406 4.25 17.28 -8.56
CA THR A 406 3.61 18.60 -8.67
C THR A 406 2.09 18.53 -8.59
N ALA A 407 1.48 17.37 -8.69
CA ALA A 407 0.05 17.16 -8.50
C ALA A 407 -0.40 17.60 -7.09
N PRO A 408 -1.69 17.93 -6.89
CA PRO A 408 -2.22 18.36 -5.58
C PRO A 408 -2.31 17.23 -4.55
N PHE A 409 -1.99 16.01 -4.94
CA PHE A 409 -2.06 14.80 -4.12
C PHE A 409 -0.83 14.62 -3.23
N VAL A 410 -0.95 13.72 -2.25
CA VAL A 410 0.21 13.17 -1.55
C VAL A 410 0.93 12.22 -2.50
N PRO A 411 2.20 12.46 -2.87
CA PRO A 411 2.93 11.61 -3.79
C PRO A 411 3.36 10.30 -3.13
N MET A 412 3.18 9.21 -3.86
CA MET A 412 3.74 7.91 -3.52
C MET A 412 4.59 7.40 -4.68
N ILE A 413 5.73 6.80 -4.38
CA ILE A 413 6.61 6.14 -5.33
C ILE A 413 6.88 4.70 -4.89
N PHE A 414 7.03 3.81 -5.86
CA PHE A 414 7.33 2.40 -5.60
C PHE A 414 8.84 2.12 -5.63
N GLN A 415 9.31 1.24 -4.77
CA GLN A 415 10.74 0.88 -4.64
C GLN A 415 11.46 0.74 -5.98
N GLY A 416 12.57 1.48 -6.15
CA GLY A 416 13.38 1.48 -7.37
C GLY A 416 12.84 2.33 -8.51
N GLU A 417 11.70 2.99 -8.35
CA GLU A 417 11.14 3.91 -9.35
C GLU A 417 12.06 5.10 -9.57
N GLU A 418 12.63 5.61 -8.51
CA GLU A 418 13.42 6.83 -8.49
C GLU A 418 14.74 6.76 -9.26
N TRP A 419 15.23 5.55 -9.56
CA TRP A 419 16.37 5.37 -10.46
C TRP A 419 16.01 4.55 -11.71
N ALA A 420 14.71 4.31 -11.98
CA ALA A 420 14.26 3.49 -13.09
C ALA A 420 14.90 2.08 -13.05
N ALA A 421 14.74 1.39 -11.91
CA ALA A 421 15.33 0.06 -11.69
C ALA A 421 15.09 -0.88 -12.85
N SER A 422 16.13 -1.62 -13.26
CA SER A 422 16.06 -2.61 -14.35
C SER A 422 15.31 -3.86 -13.94
N SER A 423 15.26 -4.19 -12.63
CA SER A 423 14.54 -5.34 -12.13
C SER A 423 13.03 -5.13 -12.25
N PRO A 424 12.27 -6.09 -12.79
CA PRO A 424 10.81 -6.07 -12.75
C PRO A 424 10.33 -6.26 -11.31
N PHE A 425 9.01 -6.12 -11.09
CA PHE A 425 8.38 -6.61 -9.88
C PHE A 425 7.25 -7.56 -10.28
N GLN A 426 7.51 -8.86 -10.19
CA GLN A 426 6.61 -9.91 -10.66
C GLN A 426 5.74 -10.42 -9.52
N TYR A 427 4.57 -10.99 -9.85
CA TYR A 427 3.79 -11.72 -8.87
C TYR A 427 4.47 -13.06 -8.56
N PHE A 428 4.78 -13.29 -7.30
CA PHE A 428 5.44 -14.52 -6.83
C PHE A 428 4.80 -15.02 -5.54
N THR A 429 4.77 -16.33 -5.38
CA THR A 429 4.23 -17.04 -4.21
C THR A 429 5.10 -18.26 -3.88
N ASN A 430 4.86 -18.88 -2.72
CA ASN A 430 5.50 -20.13 -2.33
C ASN A 430 4.52 -21.04 -1.59
N HIS A 431 3.49 -21.46 -2.30
CA HIS A 431 2.48 -22.38 -1.78
C HIS A 431 2.92 -23.85 -1.89
N GLU A 432 2.23 -24.74 -1.16
CA GLU A 432 2.35 -26.18 -1.37
C GLU A 432 1.96 -26.59 -2.81
N ALA A 433 2.45 -27.73 -3.26
CA ALA A 433 2.44 -28.12 -4.67
C ALA A 433 1.06 -28.06 -5.37
N GLU A 434 0.01 -28.51 -4.69
CA GLU A 434 -1.36 -28.51 -5.27
C GLU A 434 -1.91 -27.10 -5.46
N LEU A 435 -1.82 -26.26 -4.43
CA LEU A 435 -2.27 -24.87 -4.49
C LEU A 435 -1.40 -24.07 -5.45
N GLY A 436 -0.08 -24.24 -5.39
CA GLY A 436 0.86 -23.56 -6.27
C GLY A 436 0.57 -23.82 -7.75
N LYS A 437 0.22 -25.06 -8.11
CA LYS A 437 -0.20 -25.40 -9.47
C LYS A 437 -1.47 -24.64 -9.89
N LEU A 438 -2.48 -24.57 -8.99
CA LEU A 438 -3.72 -23.83 -9.27
C LEU A 438 -3.48 -22.34 -9.46
N VAL A 439 -2.59 -21.74 -8.65
CA VAL A 439 -2.19 -20.33 -8.77
C VAL A 439 -1.49 -20.09 -10.10
N SER A 440 -0.54 -20.93 -10.49
CA SER A 440 0.16 -20.82 -11.78
C SER A 440 -0.78 -20.94 -12.96
N GLU A 441 -1.71 -21.92 -12.94
CA GLU A 441 -2.72 -22.09 -13.97
C GLU A 441 -3.71 -20.90 -14.02
N GLY A 442 -4.12 -20.39 -12.86
CA GLY A 442 -4.99 -19.22 -12.73
C GLY A 442 -4.36 -17.98 -13.38
N ARG A 443 -3.09 -17.70 -13.05
CA ARG A 443 -2.35 -16.56 -13.60
C ARG A 443 -2.21 -16.63 -15.12
N LYS A 444 -1.91 -17.80 -15.68
CA LYS A 444 -1.86 -18.00 -17.13
C LYS A 444 -3.20 -17.74 -17.81
N LYS A 445 -4.32 -18.18 -17.20
CA LYS A 445 -5.67 -17.93 -17.75
C LYS A 445 -6.05 -16.46 -17.71
N GLU A 446 -5.71 -15.77 -16.62
CA GLU A 446 -5.95 -14.34 -16.47
C GLU A 446 -5.29 -13.55 -17.62
N PHE A 447 -4.01 -13.76 -17.86
CA PHE A 447 -3.29 -13.03 -18.91
C PHE A 447 -3.61 -13.48 -20.34
N ALA A 448 -4.00 -14.73 -20.53
CA ALA A 448 -4.52 -15.19 -21.83
C ALA A 448 -5.78 -14.41 -22.24
N ALA A 449 -6.63 -14.01 -21.28
CA ALA A 449 -7.78 -13.16 -21.53
C ALA A 449 -7.41 -11.74 -22.02
N PHE A 450 -6.21 -11.27 -21.69
CA PHE A 450 -5.64 -10.00 -22.19
C PHE A 450 -4.81 -10.16 -23.48
N GLY A 451 -4.79 -11.35 -24.08
CA GLY A 451 -4.08 -11.61 -25.34
C GLY A 451 -2.57 -11.90 -25.19
N TRP A 452 -2.08 -12.13 -23.98
CA TRP A 452 -0.68 -12.53 -23.73
C TRP A 452 -0.49 -14.01 -24.03
N ASN A 453 0.71 -14.35 -24.55
CA ASN A 453 1.09 -15.75 -24.73
C ASN A 453 1.31 -16.42 -23.36
N PRO A 454 0.56 -17.47 -22.99
CA PRO A 454 0.70 -18.16 -21.70
C PRO A 454 2.12 -18.69 -21.41
N ASP A 455 2.89 -19.01 -22.45
CA ASP A 455 4.26 -19.53 -22.31
C ASP A 455 5.29 -18.42 -21.95
N GLU A 456 4.91 -17.16 -22.11
CA GLU A 456 5.76 -16.01 -21.75
C GLU A 456 5.48 -15.47 -20.34
N ILE A 457 4.43 -15.97 -19.67
CA ILE A 457 4.05 -15.53 -18.34
C ILE A 457 4.92 -16.25 -17.31
N PRO A 458 5.68 -15.51 -16.47
CA PRO A 458 6.48 -16.12 -15.42
C PRO A 458 5.63 -16.95 -14.46
N ASP A 459 6.15 -18.13 -14.08
CA ASP A 459 5.48 -18.95 -13.06
C ASP A 459 5.64 -18.30 -11.68
N PRO A 460 4.54 -17.96 -10.98
CA PRO A 460 4.62 -17.38 -9.63
C PRO A 460 5.32 -18.27 -8.59
N GLN A 461 5.33 -19.60 -8.81
CA GLN A 461 5.96 -20.56 -7.90
C GLN A 461 7.46 -20.72 -8.15
N ASP A 462 7.96 -20.28 -9.31
CA ASP A 462 9.40 -20.35 -9.62
C ASP A 462 10.16 -19.36 -8.72
N GLU A 463 11.17 -19.87 -8.02
CA GLU A 463 12.06 -19.04 -7.20
C GLU A 463 12.73 -17.92 -8.02
N GLN A 464 13.00 -18.15 -9.30
CA GLN A 464 13.59 -17.15 -10.18
C GLN A 464 12.66 -15.95 -10.42
N THR A 465 11.33 -16.12 -10.33
CA THR A 465 10.37 -15.02 -10.41
C THR A 465 10.54 -14.07 -9.22
N PHE A 466 10.74 -14.60 -8.02
CA PHE A 466 11.08 -13.82 -6.83
C PHE A 466 12.47 -13.18 -6.92
N LEU A 467 13.49 -13.94 -7.29
CA LEU A 467 14.88 -13.45 -7.31
C LEU A 467 15.08 -12.34 -8.35
N ARG A 468 14.41 -12.41 -9.49
CA ARG A 468 14.43 -11.35 -10.52
C ARG A 468 13.73 -10.06 -10.06
N SER A 469 12.80 -10.17 -9.12
CA SER A 469 12.08 -9.01 -8.56
C SER A 469 12.87 -8.25 -7.51
N LYS A 470 14.01 -8.78 -7.06
CA LYS A 470 14.91 -8.08 -6.11
C LYS A 470 15.58 -6.88 -6.78
N LEU A 471 15.64 -5.77 -6.04
CA LEU A 471 16.32 -4.57 -6.51
C LEU A 471 17.83 -4.80 -6.67
N ASN A 472 18.38 -4.29 -7.77
CA ASN A 472 19.82 -4.22 -7.98
C ASN A 472 20.34 -2.84 -7.60
N TRP A 473 20.84 -2.68 -6.40
CA TRP A 473 21.36 -1.41 -5.88
C TRP A 473 22.65 -0.94 -6.57
N ASP A 474 23.40 -1.84 -7.20
CA ASP A 474 24.67 -1.54 -7.85
C ASP A 474 24.49 -0.76 -9.17
N GLU A 475 23.29 -0.74 -9.76
CA GLU A 475 23.01 0.01 -10.99
C GLU A 475 22.77 1.50 -10.73
N GLN A 476 22.38 1.89 -9.52
CA GLN A 476 21.97 3.24 -9.16
C GLN A 476 23.01 4.34 -9.50
N PRO A 477 24.32 4.16 -9.28
CA PRO A 477 25.33 5.16 -9.66
C PRO A 477 25.67 5.15 -11.16
N GLN A 478 25.13 4.22 -11.95
CA GLN A 478 25.42 4.08 -13.35
C GLN A 478 24.43 4.85 -14.22
N GLN A 479 24.84 5.28 -15.44
CA GLN A 479 23.90 5.84 -16.40
C GLN A 479 23.09 4.71 -17.06
N PRO A 480 21.77 4.92 -17.31
CA PRO A 480 20.98 6.15 -17.12
C PRO A 480 20.34 6.31 -15.73
N HIS A 481 20.54 5.36 -14.81
CA HIS A 481 19.90 5.32 -13.48
C HIS A 481 20.26 6.54 -12.60
N ALA A 482 21.53 6.95 -12.62
CA ALA A 482 22.00 8.10 -11.88
C ALA A 482 21.33 9.41 -12.32
N GLU A 483 21.03 9.56 -13.61
CA GLU A 483 20.33 10.73 -14.15
C GLU A 483 18.87 10.77 -13.67
N MET A 484 18.17 9.63 -13.68
CA MET A 484 16.80 9.52 -13.19
C MET A 484 16.73 9.82 -11.69
N LEU A 485 17.65 9.26 -10.90
CA LEU A 485 17.74 9.52 -9.47
C LEU A 485 17.98 11.02 -9.18
N ALA A 486 18.85 11.66 -9.95
CA ALA A 486 19.09 13.10 -9.81
C ALA A 486 17.82 13.91 -10.12
N TRP A 487 17.01 13.47 -11.08
CA TRP A 487 15.72 14.07 -11.41
C TRP A 487 14.72 13.97 -10.25
N TYR A 488 14.54 12.78 -9.67
CA TYR A 488 13.67 12.58 -8.51
C TYR A 488 14.10 13.43 -7.31
N ARG A 489 15.39 13.50 -7.00
CA ARG A 489 15.92 14.35 -5.94
C ARG A 489 15.53 15.82 -6.12
N LYS A 490 15.71 16.35 -7.32
CA LYS A 490 15.32 17.74 -7.65
C LYS A 490 13.81 17.98 -7.51
N LEU A 491 12.97 17.02 -7.92
CA LEU A 491 11.52 17.12 -7.76
C LEU A 491 11.09 17.09 -6.27
N ILE A 492 11.72 16.24 -5.48
CA ILE A 492 11.46 16.16 -4.03
C ILE A 492 11.91 17.45 -3.33
N GLU A 493 13.10 17.96 -3.66
CA GLU A 493 13.60 19.24 -3.15
C GLU A 493 12.66 20.38 -3.53
N LEU A 494 12.20 20.43 -4.79
CA LEU A 494 11.25 21.42 -5.27
C LEU A 494 9.94 21.37 -4.48
N ARG A 495 9.36 20.18 -4.29
CA ARG A 495 8.11 20.02 -3.54
C ARG A 495 8.24 20.49 -2.10
N LYS A 496 9.37 20.21 -1.46
CA LYS A 496 9.65 20.67 -0.08
C LYS A 496 9.90 22.18 0.01
N ALA A 497 10.46 22.78 -1.03
CA ALA A 497 10.80 24.21 -1.04
C ALA A 497 9.59 25.12 -1.31
N TYR A 498 8.54 24.63 -1.98
CA TYR A 498 7.40 25.42 -2.38
C TYR A 498 6.11 24.92 -1.72
N PRO A 499 5.56 25.65 -0.72
CA PRO A 499 4.30 25.32 -0.05
C PRO A 499 3.13 25.12 -1.02
N ASP A 500 3.10 25.85 -2.13
CA ASP A 500 2.09 25.70 -3.20
C ASP A 500 1.97 24.24 -3.67
N LEU A 501 3.04 23.45 -3.59
CA LEU A 501 3.05 22.03 -3.98
C LEU A 501 2.59 21.06 -2.88
N THR A 502 2.43 21.52 -1.65
CA THR A 502 1.92 20.73 -0.52
C THR A 502 0.53 21.18 -0.08
N ASP A 503 0.06 22.33 -0.56
CA ASP A 503 -1.32 22.76 -0.37
C ASP A 503 -2.27 21.85 -1.16
N GLY A 504 -3.21 21.22 -0.47
CA GLY A 504 -4.23 20.35 -1.08
C GLY A 504 -5.43 21.09 -1.66
N SER A 505 -5.44 22.43 -1.71
CA SER A 505 -6.53 23.21 -2.29
C SER A 505 -6.69 22.95 -3.78
N LEU A 506 -7.93 22.72 -4.21
CA LEU A 506 -8.30 22.60 -5.62
C LEU A 506 -8.91 23.89 -6.16
N GLU A 507 -9.21 24.87 -5.32
CA GLU A 507 -9.86 26.12 -5.71
C GLU A 507 -8.95 27.00 -6.59
N GLU A 508 -7.65 27.01 -6.29
CA GLU A 508 -6.64 27.78 -7.03
C GLU A 508 -5.86 26.93 -8.06
N LEU A 509 -6.31 25.70 -8.26
CA LEU A 509 -5.71 24.82 -9.27
C LEU A 509 -6.28 25.13 -10.66
N HIS A 510 -5.45 25.59 -11.56
CA HIS A 510 -5.81 25.82 -12.96
C HIS A 510 -5.13 24.78 -13.84
N VAL A 511 -5.92 24.09 -14.67
CA VAL A 511 -5.40 23.13 -15.66
C VAL A 511 -5.96 23.48 -17.02
N GLU A 512 -5.05 23.77 -17.95
CA GLU A 512 -5.31 23.96 -19.37
C GLU A 512 -4.70 22.82 -20.17
N TYR A 513 -5.32 22.42 -21.25
CA TYR A 513 -4.80 21.36 -22.11
C TYR A 513 -5.28 21.51 -23.55
N ASN A 514 -4.56 20.85 -24.46
CA ASN A 514 -4.97 20.69 -25.85
C ASN A 514 -4.91 19.21 -26.22
N GLU A 515 -6.06 18.63 -26.54
CA GLU A 515 -6.17 17.21 -26.87
C GLU A 515 -5.53 16.85 -28.22
N GLU A 516 -5.57 17.74 -29.20
CA GLU A 516 -4.99 17.51 -30.53
C GLU A 516 -3.47 17.62 -30.51
N GLU A 517 -2.95 18.68 -29.89
CA GLU A 517 -1.51 18.94 -29.77
C GLU A 517 -0.84 18.16 -28.62
N LYS A 518 -1.63 17.50 -27.75
CA LYS A 518 -1.16 16.66 -26.64
C LYS A 518 -0.26 17.39 -25.64
N TRP A 519 -0.69 18.56 -25.16
CA TRP A 519 -0.02 19.27 -24.07
C TRP A 519 -0.98 19.57 -22.91
N LEU A 520 -0.40 19.75 -21.73
CA LEU A 520 -1.11 20.15 -20.52
C LEU A 520 -0.28 21.18 -19.76
N VAL A 521 -0.96 22.16 -19.18
CA VAL A 521 -0.40 23.15 -18.26
C VAL A 521 -1.18 23.10 -16.96
N MET A 522 -0.49 22.93 -15.87
CA MET A 522 -1.04 22.97 -14.53
C MET A 522 -0.42 24.13 -13.75
N ARG A 523 -1.25 24.96 -13.12
CA ARG A 523 -0.80 26.05 -12.26
C ARG A 523 -1.34 25.87 -10.85
N ARG A 524 -0.45 25.99 -9.88
CA ARG A 524 -0.74 25.91 -8.45
C ARG A 524 -0.02 27.06 -7.74
N GLY A 525 -0.80 28.06 -7.29
CA GLY A 525 -0.22 29.28 -6.75
C GLY A 525 0.82 29.87 -7.69
N SER A 526 2.05 30.01 -7.23
CA SER A 526 3.18 30.56 -8.01
C SER A 526 3.89 29.54 -8.91
N ILE A 527 3.46 28.27 -8.93
CA ILE A 527 4.12 27.21 -9.71
C ILE A 527 3.30 26.87 -10.95
N GLU A 528 3.93 26.92 -12.11
CA GLU A 528 3.38 26.46 -13.38
C GLU A 528 4.17 25.27 -13.93
N VAL A 529 3.48 24.22 -14.30
CA VAL A 529 4.04 22.99 -14.88
C VAL A 529 3.51 22.84 -16.30
N THR A 530 4.39 22.87 -17.30
CA THR A 530 4.04 22.68 -18.70
C THR A 530 4.57 21.35 -19.20
N VAL A 531 3.68 20.50 -19.67
CA VAL A 531 3.94 19.14 -20.18
C VAL A 531 3.66 19.10 -21.67
N ASN A 532 4.59 18.57 -22.46
CA ASN A 532 4.39 18.31 -23.89
C ASN A 532 4.56 16.83 -24.24
N LEU A 533 3.46 16.16 -24.56
CA LEU A 533 3.41 14.78 -25.06
C LEU A 533 3.17 14.70 -26.57
N GLY A 534 2.99 15.85 -27.21
CA GLY A 534 2.79 15.97 -28.65
C GLY A 534 4.08 15.78 -29.44
N SER A 535 3.94 15.46 -30.73
CA SER A 535 5.07 15.26 -31.65
C SER A 535 5.76 16.55 -32.10
N HIS A 536 5.15 17.72 -31.81
CA HIS A 536 5.63 19.02 -32.22
C HIS A 536 6.20 19.81 -31.06
N LEU A 537 7.10 20.73 -31.37
CA LEU A 537 7.66 21.69 -30.42
C LEU A 537 6.54 22.61 -29.89
N LEU A 538 6.27 22.58 -28.58
CA LEU A 538 5.34 23.51 -27.97
C LEU A 538 6.02 24.85 -27.69
N LYS A 539 5.44 25.93 -28.18
CA LYS A 539 5.84 27.32 -27.86
C LYS A 539 4.69 28.00 -27.13
N ARG A 540 4.98 28.52 -25.97
CA ARG A 540 4.00 29.26 -25.15
C ARG A 540 4.53 30.61 -24.75
N HIS A 541 3.63 31.57 -24.69
CA HIS A 541 3.91 32.87 -24.08
C HIS A 541 3.71 32.74 -22.55
N VAL A 542 4.70 33.18 -21.78
CA VAL A 542 4.68 33.17 -20.31
C VAL A 542 4.94 34.57 -19.77
N SER A 543 4.74 34.79 -18.47
CA SER A 543 5.02 36.08 -17.82
C SER A 543 6.48 36.49 -18.03
N THR A 544 6.71 37.81 -18.14
CA THR A 544 8.07 38.40 -18.15
C THR A 544 8.84 38.11 -16.87
N MET A 545 8.14 37.77 -15.77
CA MET A 545 8.71 37.45 -14.46
C MET A 545 8.88 35.95 -14.24
N ALA A 546 8.54 35.12 -15.23
CA ALA A 546 8.69 33.69 -15.13
C ALA A 546 10.17 33.27 -14.98
N ILE A 547 10.43 32.37 -14.04
CA ILE A 547 11.76 31.81 -13.76
C ILE A 547 11.70 30.29 -13.96
N MET A 548 12.61 29.73 -14.75
CA MET A 548 12.75 28.29 -14.89
C MET A 548 13.29 27.72 -13.57
N LEU A 549 12.48 26.90 -12.87
CA LEU A 549 12.90 26.20 -11.67
C LEU A 549 13.53 24.86 -12.02
N LEU A 550 12.88 24.11 -12.93
CA LEU A 550 13.34 22.80 -13.33
C LEU A 550 12.90 22.45 -14.75
N ALA A 551 13.74 21.78 -15.49
CA ALA A 551 13.46 21.24 -16.82
C ALA A 551 13.93 19.80 -16.91
N SER A 552 13.16 18.93 -17.55
CA SER A 552 13.50 17.50 -17.69
C SER A 552 14.62 17.22 -18.68
N ASP A 553 14.92 18.20 -19.54
CA ASP A 553 15.93 18.11 -20.58
C ASP A 553 16.52 19.49 -20.91
N ASP A 554 17.79 19.55 -21.31
CA ASP A 554 18.48 20.79 -21.65
C ASP A 554 17.93 21.47 -22.90
N SER A 555 17.14 20.81 -23.73
CA SER A 555 16.45 21.37 -24.89
C SER A 555 15.23 22.24 -24.55
N VAL A 556 14.70 22.12 -23.31
CA VAL A 556 13.67 23.01 -22.78
C VAL A 556 14.28 24.38 -22.54
N LYS A 557 13.71 25.45 -23.12
CA LYS A 557 14.25 26.81 -23.03
C LYS A 557 13.20 27.82 -22.58
N LEU A 558 13.65 28.77 -21.80
CA LEU A 558 12.90 29.99 -21.48
C LEU A 558 13.66 31.18 -22.05
N GLU A 559 13.13 31.75 -23.12
CA GLU A 559 13.72 32.90 -23.85
C GLU A 559 12.81 34.11 -23.66
N HIS A 560 13.17 35.00 -22.76
CA HIS A 560 12.35 36.15 -22.35
C HIS A 560 10.93 35.72 -21.91
N VAL A 561 9.95 35.85 -22.77
CA VAL A 561 8.54 35.50 -22.56
C VAL A 561 8.10 34.25 -23.33
N SER A 562 9.03 33.57 -23.97
CA SER A 562 8.77 32.38 -24.79
C SER A 562 9.30 31.14 -24.11
N LEU A 563 8.40 30.27 -23.65
CA LEU A 563 8.73 28.93 -23.18
C LEU A 563 8.70 27.96 -24.36
N ILE A 564 9.78 27.23 -24.54
CA ILE A 564 9.96 26.24 -25.61
C ILE A 564 10.07 24.87 -24.92
N VAL A 565 9.11 23.99 -25.20
CA VAL A 565 9.02 22.64 -24.58
C VAL A 565 8.97 21.60 -25.70
N PRO A 566 10.07 20.88 -25.95
CA PRO A 566 10.12 19.80 -26.93
C PRO A 566 9.20 18.62 -26.56
N GLN A 567 9.04 17.68 -27.48
CA GLN A 567 8.29 16.44 -27.28
C GLN A 567 8.83 15.66 -26.08
N ASP A 568 7.92 15.02 -25.31
CA ASP A 568 8.21 14.16 -24.16
C ASP A 568 9.07 14.85 -23.07
N THR A 569 8.89 16.19 -22.91
CA THR A 569 9.58 16.97 -21.88
C THR A 569 8.61 17.77 -21.02
N VAL A 570 9.10 18.22 -19.88
CA VAL A 570 8.37 19.05 -18.92
C VAL A 570 9.22 20.23 -18.46
N ALA A 571 8.56 21.39 -18.31
CA ALA A 571 9.11 22.60 -17.71
C ALA A 571 8.33 22.94 -16.44
N ILE A 572 9.03 23.30 -15.37
CA ILE A 572 8.45 23.81 -14.14
C ILE A 572 8.97 25.22 -13.91
N LEU A 573 8.05 26.17 -13.85
CA LEU A 573 8.33 27.59 -13.70
C LEU A 573 7.80 28.09 -12.36
N LYS A 574 8.49 29.10 -11.83
CA LYS A 574 7.90 30.04 -10.89
C LYS A 574 7.34 31.21 -11.70
N ILE A 575 6.10 31.55 -11.45
CA ILE A 575 5.39 32.68 -12.05
C ILE A 575 4.92 33.63 -10.93
N GLU A 576 4.72 34.88 -11.29
CA GLU A 576 4.08 35.84 -10.36
C GLU A 576 2.57 35.87 -10.54
#